data_de941e97334bf85a7cb76621405fecf6
#
_entry.id   de941e97334bf85a7cb76621405fecf6
#
_cell.length_a   1.000
_cell.length_b   1.000
_cell.length_c   1.000
_cell.angle_alpha   90.00
_cell.angle_beta   90.00
_cell.angle_gamma   90.00
#
_symmetry.space_group_name_H-M   'P 1'
#
loop_
_entity.id
_entity.type
_entity.pdbx_description
1 polymer ?
#
loop_
_entity_poly.entity_id
_entity_poly.type
_entity_poly.pdbx_seq_one_letter_code
_entity_poly.pdbx_strand_id
1 'polypeptide(L)' 'MTENNQKKEDVKTHLKDLRSDLKKMHLSVTEELILPEPEDIKILMSKMDLLLKAIENK' A
#
# COMPACT_ATOMS: atom_id res chain seq x y z
N MET A 1 -4.29 12.32 22.24
CA MET A 1 -5.19 12.69 21.14
C MET A 1 -4.45 13.03 19.88
N THR A 2 -3.56 14.01 19.95
CA THR A 2 -2.79 14.38 18.78
C THR A 2 -1.98 13.22 18.22
N GLU A 3 -1.42 12.41 19.08
CA GLU A 3 -0.63 11.27 18.63
C GLU A 3 -1.47 10.29 17.83
N ASN A 4 -2.69 10.05 18.30
CA ASN A 4 -3.58 9.15 17.60
C ASN A 4 -3.95 9.68 16.24
N ASN A 5 -4.17 11.00 16.15
CA ASN A 5 -4.48 11.62 14.88
C ASN A 5 -3.33 11.50 13.90
N GLN A 6 -2.11 11.72 14.39
CA GLN A 6 -0.93 11.62 13.55
C GLN A 6 -0.78 10.19 13.02
N LYS A 7 -0.96 9.22 13.89
CA LYS A 7 -0.83 7.83 13.50
C LYS A 7 -1.91 7.45 12.48
N LYS A 8 -3.13 7.94 12.69
CA LYS A 8 -4.22 7.67 11.76
C LYS A 8 -3.94 8.28 10.40
N GLU A 9 -3.36 9.48 10.37
CA GLU A 9 -3.02 10.11 9.11
C GLU A 9 -1.94 9.35 8.37
N ASP A 10 -0.94 8.86 9.10
CA ASP A 10 0.11 8.07 8.50
C ASP A 10 -0.44 6.79 7.89
N VAL A 11 -1.28 6.10 8.63
CA VAL A 11 -1.91 4.87 8.16
C VAL A 11 -2.77 5.15 6.94
N LYS A 12 -3.51 6.24 6.99
CA LYS A 12 -4.37 6.63 5.88
C LYS A 12 -3.56 6.88 4.60
N THR A 13 -2.43 7.53 4.75
CA THR A 13 -1.55 7.81 3.62
C THR A 13 -1.01 6.51 3.03
N HIS A 14 -0.58 5.59 3.87
CA HIS A 14 -0.09 4.30 3.42
C HIS A 14 -1.17 3.51 2.69
N LEU A 15 -2.39 3.56 3.20
CA LEU A 15 -3.51 2.87 2.57
C LEU A 15 -3.83 3.45 1.20
N LYS A 16 -3.77 4.77 1.08
CA LYS A 16 -4.01 5.40 -0.21
C LYS A 16 -2.96 4.98 -1.23
N ASP A 17 -1.71 4.91 -0.79
CA ASP A 17 -0.61 4.52 -1.67
C ASP A 17 -0.78 3.08 -2.14
N LEU A 18 -1.12 2.19 -1.23
CA LEU A 18 -1.37 0.79 -1.56
C LEU A 18 -2.54 0.65 -2.51
N ARG A 19 -3.60 1.39 -2.25
CA ARG A 19 -4.78 1.33 -3.09
C ARG A 19 -4.45 1.78 -4.52
N SER A 20 -3.65 2.82 -4.64
CA SER A 20 -3.26 3.33 -5.94
C SER A 20 -2.45 2.28 -6.70
N ASP A 21 -1.50 1.64 -6.03
CA ASP A 21 -0.68 0.61 -6.65
C ASP A 21 -1.52 -0.58 -7.08
N LEU A 22 -2.43 -1.01 -6.22
CA LEU A 22 -3.30 -2.13 -6.55
C LEU A 22 -4.19 -1.82 -7.73
N LYS A 23 -4.71 -0.60 -7.78
CA LYS A 23 -5.56 -0.19 -8.88
C LYS A 23 -4.80 -0.22 -10.20
N LYS A 24 -3.56 0.25 -10.19
CA LYS A 24 -2.74 0.24 -11.39
C LYS A 24 -2.49 -1.18 -11.88
N MET A 25 -2.18 -2.07 -10.97
CA MET A 25 -1.97 -3.47 -11.32
C MET A 25 -3.23 -4.10 -11.87
N HIS A 26 -4.36 -3.80 -11.23
CA HIS A 26 -5.64 -4.34 -11.67
C HIS A 26 -5.96 -3.90 -13.11
N LEU A 27 -5.76 -2.62 -13.39
CA LEU A 27 -6.01 -2.09 -14.72
C LEU A 27 -5.08 -2.71 -15.76
N SER A 28 -3.81 -2.90 -15.42
CA SER A 28 -2.87 -3.51 -16.35
C SER A 28 -3.29 -4.92 -16.68
N VAL A 29 -3.73 -5.69 -15.70
CA VAL A 29 -4.13 -7.07 -15.92
C VAL A 29 -5.43 -7.15 -16.70
N THR A 30 -6.40 -6.31 -16.37
CA THR A 30 -7.72 -6.43 -16.95
C THR A 30 -7.86 -5.73 -18.30
N GLU A 31 -7.18 -4.62 -18.49
CA GLU A 31 -7.34 -3.84 -19.72
C GLU A 31 -6.20 -4.04 -20.69
N GLU A 32 -4.98 -4.11 -20.19
CA GLU A 32 -3.81 -4.29 -21.04
C GLU A 32 -3.36 -5.72 -21.14
N LEU A 33 -3.93 -6.58 -20.32
CA LEU A 33 -3.60 -8.02 -20.29
C LEU A 33 -2.13 -8.25 -20.01
N ILE A 34 -1.54 -7.39 -19.17
CA ILE A 34 -0.15 -7.50 -18.76
C ILE A 34 -0.12 -7.96 -17.31
N LEU A 35 0.62 -9.04 -17.05
CA LEU A 35 0.78 -9.53 -15.69
C LEU A 35 1.83 -8.69 -14.95
N PRO A 36 1.61 -8.42 -13.65
CA PRO A 36 2.60 -7.70 -12.87
C PRO A 36 3.86 -8.55 -12.70
N GLU A 37 4.98 -7.89 -12.60
CA GLU A 37 6.23 -8.59 -12.41
C GLU A 37 6.41 -8.94 -10.94
N PRO A 38 7.18 -9.99 -10.65
CA PRO A 38 7.42 -10.36 -9.25
C PRO A 38 7.96 -9.21 -8.41
N GLU A 39 8.75 -8.35 -9.03
CA GLU A 39 9.30 -7.20 -8.30
C GLU A 39 8.23 -6.24 -7.87
N ASP A 40 7.22 -6.04 -8.71
CA ASP A 40 6.12 -5.16 -8.37
C ASP A 40 5.37 -5.70 -7.15
N ILE A 41 5.19 -7.00 -7.10
CA ILE A 41 4.53 -7.63 -5.96
C ILE A 41 5.37 -7.49 -4.71
N LYS A 42 6.69 -7.65 -4.83
CA LYS A 42 7.59 -7.49 -3.69
C LYS A 42 7.55 -6.07 -3.13
N ILE A 43 7.49 -5.08 -4.02
CA ILE A 43 7.40 -3.70 -3.59
C ILE A 43 6.10 -3.47 -2.83
N LEU A 44 5.01 -4.02 -3.34
CA LEU A 44 3.71 -3.90 -2.68
C LEU A 44 3.74 -4.55 -1.31
N MET A 45 4.35 -5.73 -1.21
CA MET A 45 4.45 -6.42 0.07
C MET A 45 5.29 -5.63 1.07
N SER A 46 6.35 -4.99 0.59
CA SER A 46 7.17 -4.14 1.46
C SER A 46 6.37 -2.96 2.00
N LYS A 47 5.53 -2.36 1.16
CA LYS A 47 4.68 -1.27 1.60
C LYS A 47 3.68 -1.73 2.64
N MET A 48 3.13 -2.92 2.44
CA MET A 48 2.20 -3.49 3.43
C MET A 48 2.90 -3.76 4.75
N ASP A 49 4.14 -4.22 4.68
CA ASP A 49 4.92 -4.47 5.89
C ASP A 49 5.18 -3.18 6.65
N LEU A 50 5.48 -2.11 5.93
CA LEU A 50 5.66 -0.80 6.56
C LEU A 50 4.37 -0.34 7.22
N LEU A 51 3.25 -0.59 6.58
CA LEU A 51 1.95 -0.23 7.14
C LEU A 51 1.71 -1.00 8.43
N LEU A 52 2.01 -2.29 8.41
CA LEU A 52 1.83 -3.13 9.59
C LEU A 52 2.67 -2.62 10.75
N LYS A 53 3.91 -2.26 10.47
CA LYS A 53 4.80 -1.74 11.50
C LYS A 53 4.29 -0.41 12.04
N ALA A 54 3.73 0.42 11.19
CA ALA A 54 3.19 1.69 11.62
C ALA A 54 2.02 1.49 12.60
N ILE A 55 1.21 0.47 12.36
CA ILE A 55 0.07 0.19 13.23
C ILE A 55 0.53 -0.44 14.54
N GLU A 56 1.51 -1.34 14.47
CA GLU A 56 2.00 -2.05 15.67
C GLU A 56 2.90 -1.18 16.52
N ASN A 57 3.53 -0.21 15.94
CA ASN A 57 4.48 0.63 16.66
C ASN A 57 3.74 1.54 17.64
N LYS A 58 4.12 1.45 18.91
CA LYS A 58 3.45 2.25 19.96
C LYS A 58 4.28 3.44 20.39
#